data_f6fdc7f6eeccdb94aeb6ac944b89696f
#
_entry.id   f6fdc7f6eeccdb94aeb6ac944b89696f
#
_cell.length_a   1.000
_cell.length_b   1.000
_cell.length_c   1.000
_cell.angle_alpha   90.00
_cell.angle_beta   90.00
_cell.angle_gamma   90.00
#
_symmetry.space_group_name_H-M   'P 1'
#
loop_
_entity.id
_entity.type
_entity.pdbx_description
1 polymer ?
#
loop_
_entity_poly.entity_id
_entity_poly.type
_entity_poly.pdbx_seq_one_letter_code
_entity_poly.pdbx_strand_id
1 'polypeptide(L)'
;MSASNTKYLVALIGICFSGDQTIRSLEWKADDSGLVSAPLAVPKKGKAGFKRLLSPKTGIEFKNLLDNERSIRNRNLLSGSGVAAGDFDGDGWCDLYFCGLDNGNRLYRNLGGWKFEDITERTGVACVGQDSTAAGFADVDGDGDLD
;
A
#
# COMPACT_ATOMS: atom_id res chain seq x y z
N MET A 1 23.68 32.05 -9.25
CA MET A 1 22.36 31.46 -9.53
C MET A 1 22.48 29.99 -9.23
N SER A 2 21.93 29.60 -8.08
CA SER A 2 22.05 28.21 -7.56
C SER A 2 20.92 27.37 -8.18
N ALA A 3 21.26 26.32 -8.90
CA ALA A 3 20.29 25.35 -9.43
C ALA A 3 19.81 24.46 -8.27
N SER A 4 18.53 24.57 -7.93
CA SER A 4 17.83 23.71 -6.98
C SER A 4 17.76 22.30 -7.56
N ASN A 5 18.44 21.35 -6.93
CA ASN A 5 18.32 19.93 -7.22
C ASN A 5 17.02 19.39 -6.59
N THR A 6 15.95 19.42 -7.34
CA THR A 6 14.70 18.74 -6.95
C THR A 6 14.91 17.24 -7.19
N LYS A 7 15.11 16.49 -6.12
CA LYS A 7 15.17 15.02 -6.16
C LYS A 7 13.75 14.49 -6.15
N TYR A 8 13.28 13.96 -7.27
CA TYR A 8 12.02 13.22 -7.31
C TYR A 8 12.25 11.83 -6.72
N LEU A 9 11.68 11.57 -5.55
CA LEU A 9 11.62 10.24 -4.97
C LEU A 9 10.45 9.48 -5.61
N VAL A 10 10.73 8.56 -6.51
CA VAL A 10 9.74 7.61 -6.99
C VAL A 10 9.78 6.41 -6.05
N ALA A 11 8.77 6.29 -5.19
CA ALA A 11 8.63 5.13 -4.33
C ALA A 11 8.32 3.88 -5.20
N LEU A 12 9.26 2.95 -5.21
CA LEU A 12 9.08 1.66 -5.87
C LEU A 12 8.43 0.70 -4.85
N ILE A 13 7.23 0.23 -5.15
CA ILE A 13 6.57 -0.83 -4.39
C ILE A 13 7.45 -2.08 -4.44
N GLY A 14 8.13 -2.37 -3.33
CA GLY A 14 8.95 -3.56 -3.19
C GLY A 14 8.10 -4.82 -3.17
N ILE A 15 8.19 -5.64 -4.21
CA ILE A 15 7.61 -7.00 -4.19
C ILE A 15 8.49 -7.85 -3.27
N CYS A 16 8.02 -8.12 -2.05
CA CYS A 16 8.73 -8.99 -1.12
C CYS A 16 8.72 -10.44 -1.59
N PHE A 17 9.88 -10.94 -2.00
CA PHE A 17 10.13 -12.36 -2.14
C PHE A 17 10.61 -12.96 -0.80
N SER A 18 9.97 -14.03 -0.36
CA SER A 18 10.39 -14.81 0.81
C SER A 18 11.69 -15.56 0.49
N GLY A 19 12.77 -15.12 1.07
CA GLY A 19 14.10 -15.69 1.02
C GLY A 19 15.10 -14.62 1.30
N ASP A 20 15.98 -14.83 2.25
CA ASP A 20 17.06 -13.96 2.70
C ASP A 20 17.76 -13.23 1.54
N GLN A 21 17.17 -12.12 1.11
CA GLN A 21 17.70 -11.21 0.10
C GLN A 21 17.82 -9.86 0.80
N THR A 22 19.01 -9.57 1.23
CA THR A 22 19.45 -8.19 1.50
C THR A 22 18.87 -7.29 0.42
N ILE A 23 18.02 -6.33 0.79
CA ILE A 23 17.55 -5.28 -0.12
C ILE A 23 18.80 -4.56 -0.63
N ARG A 24 19.30 -4.95 -1.79
CA ARG A 24 20.34 -4.19 -2.46
C ARG A 24 19.67 -2.92 -2.94
N SER A 25 20.14 -1.79 -2.46
CA SER A 25 19.76 -0.51 -3.01
C SER A 25 19.92 -0.55 -4.53
N LEU A 26 18.86 -0.24 -5.27
CA LEU A 26 18.93 -0.17 -6.73
C LEU A 26 19.91 0.96 -7.11
N GLU A 27 20.93 0.64 -7.89
CA GLU A 27 21.82 1.64 -8.46
C GLU A 27 21.12 2.29 -9.66
N TRP A 28 20.62 3.49 -9.44
CA TRP A 28 19.99 4.30 -10.47
C TRP A 28 21.04 4.98 -11.33
N LYS A 29 20.93 4.87 -12.65
CA LYS A 29 21.80 5.50 -13.63
C LYS A 29 20.99 6.45 -14.49
N ALA A 30 21.47 7.67 -14.62
CA ALA A 30 20.94 8.63 -15.59
C ALA A 30 21.69 8.49 -16.91
N ASP A 31 20.98 8.58 -18.03
CA ASP A 31 21.55 8.71 -19.37
C ASP A 31 21.64 10.19 -19.80
N ASP A 32 22.20 10.43 -20.96
CA ASP A 32 22.39 11.78 -21.53
C ASP A 32 21.05 12.49 -21.87
N SER A 33 19.94 11.77 -21.92
CA SER A 33 18.59 12.32 -22.13
C SER A 33 17.91 12.73 -20.83
N GLY A 34 18.53 12.42 -19.67
CA GLY A 34 17.95 12.64 -18.34
C GLY A 34 17.03 11.52 -17.86
N LEU A 35 16.92 10.41 -18.62
CA LEU A 35 16.18 9.23 -18.16
C LEU A 35 16.97 8.51 -17.06
N VAL A 36 16.32 8.25 -15.95
CA VAL A 36 16.88 7.53 -14.81
C VAL A 36 16.35 6.10 -14.80
N SER A 37 17.25 5.11 -14.86
CA SER A 37 16.89 3.70 -14.86
C SER A 37 17.77 2.89 -13.92
N ALA A 38 17.24 1.78 -13.41
CA ALA A 38 17.98 0.79 -12.64
C ALA A 38 17.67 -0.62 -13.14
N PRO A 39 18.66 -1.52 -13.22
CA PRO A 39 18.42 -2.88 -13.63
C PRO A 39 17.63 -3.65 -12.57
N LEU A 40 16.51 -4.24 -12.98
CA LEU A 40 15.73 -5.13 -12.12
C LEU A 40 16.34 -6.52 -12.12
N ALA A 41 16.79 -7.00 -10.96
CA ALA A 41 17.24 -8.37 -10.79
C ALA A 41 16.04 -9.33 -10.79
N VAL A 42 15.78 -9.94 -11.94
CA VAL A 42 14.71 -10.95 -12.07
C VAL A 42 15.29 -12.35 -11.84
N PRO A 43 14.74 -13.17 -10.93
CA PRO A 43 15.19 -14.54 -10.74
C PRO A 43 15.08 -15.34 -12.04
N LYS A 44 16.17 -15.99 -12.44
CA LYS A 44 16.18 -16.82 -13.67
C LYS A 44 15.38 -18.13 -13.53
N LYS A 45 15.02 -18.49 -12.32
CA LYS A 45 14.24 -19.72 -12.01
C LYS A 45 13.15 -19.36 -10.99
N GLY A 46 11.94 -19.80 -11.25
CA GLY A 46 10.78 -19.61 -10.39
C GLY A 46 9.49 -19.94 -11.14
N LYS A 47 8.42 -20.20 -10.41
CA LYS A 47 7.08 -20.30 -11.00
C LYS A 47 6.47 -18.89 -10.96
N ALA A 48 6.03 -18.41 -12.10
CA ALA A 48 5.20 -17.21 -12.16
C ALA A 48 3.87 -17.46 -11.43
N GLY A 49 3.37 -16.46 -10.70
CA GLY A 49 2.08 -16.54 -10.05
C GLY A 49 2.04 -15.85 -8.69
N PHE A 50 0.89 -15.94 -8.05
CA PHE A 50 0.63 -15.37 -6.73
C PHE A 50 0.42 -16.50 -5.72
N LYS A 51 0.88 -16.27 -4.49
CA LYS A 51 0.58 -17.14 -3.36
C LYS A 51 -0.46 -16.46 -2.48
N ARG A 52 -1.61 -17.09 -2.29
CA ARG A 52 -2.62 -16.61 -1.35
C ARG A 52 -2.11 -16.78 0.09
N LEU A 53 -2.11 -15.70 0.85
CA LEU A 53 -1.92 -15.71 2.29
C LEU A 53 -3.28 -15.63 2.97
N LEU A 54 -3.48 -16.45 3.99
CA LEU A 54 -4.74 -16.52 4.72
C LEU A 54 -4.70 -15.63 5.96
N SER A 55 -5.87 -15.12 6.40
CA SER A 55 -6.01 -14.27 7.57
C SER A 55 -5.33 -14.79 8.84
N PRO A 56 -5.37 -16.09 9.19
CA PRO A 56 -4.66 -16.58 10.37
C PRO A 56 -3.14 -16.41 10.30
N LYS A 57 -2.58 -16.28 9.09
CA LYS A 57 -1.16 -15.99 8.92
C LYS A 57 -0.85 -14.50 8.95
N THR A 58 -1.73 -13.70 8.37
CA THR A 58 -1.48 -12.28 8.18
C THR A 58 -2.06 -11.40 9.28
N GLY A 59 -3.10 -11.83 9.98
CA GLY A 59 -3.88 -11.00 10.90
C GLY A 59 -4.89 -10.08 10.22
N ILE A 60 -4.98 -10.09 8.87
CA ILE A 60 -5.93 -9.26 8.13
C ILE A 60 -7.28 -9.99 8.04
N GLU A 61 -8.31 -9.43 8.69
CA GLU A 61 -9.67 -9.99 8.72
C GLU A 61 -10.71 -9.10 8.03
N PHE A 62 -10.23 -8.08 7.31
CA PHE A 62 -11.10 -7.15 6.61
C PHE A 62 -11.96 -7.84 5.55
N LYS A 63 -13.24 -7.48 5.52
CA LYS A 63 -14.19 -7.80 4.45
C LYS A 63 -14.95 -6.52 4.13
N ASN A 64 -14.97 -6.13 2.87
CA ASN A 64 -15.86 -5.06 2.46
C ASN A 64 -17.30 -5.55 2.46
N LEU A 65 -18.14 -4.94 3.27
CA LEU A 65 -19.55 -5.27 3.39
C LEU A 65 -20.39 -4.26 2.59
N LEU A 66 -21.42 -4.75 1.92
CA LEU A 66 -22.39 -3.93 1.22
C LEU A 66 -23.75 -4.58 1.33
N ASP A 67 -24.70 -3.82 1.84
CA ASP A 67 -26.09 -4.23 1.94
C ASP A 67 -26.74 -4.42 0.56
N ASN A 68 -27.57 -5.46 0.44
CA ASN A 68 -28.21 -5.80 -0.82
C ASN A 68 -29.13 -4.69 -1.35
N GLU A 69 -29.90 -4.04 -0.49
CA GLU A 69 -30.80 -2.96 -0.94
C GLU A 69 -30.00 -1.75 -1.42
N ARG A 70 -28.89 -1.44 -0.75
CA ARG A 70 -27.98 -0.38 -1.19
C ARG A 70 -27.37 -0.69 -2.54
N SER A 71 -26.96 -1.94 -2.78
CA SER A 71 -26.43 -2.39 -4.06
C SER A 71 -27.42 -2.30 -5.20
N ILE A 72 -28.71 -2.55 -4.92
CA ILE A 72 -29.79 -2.41 -5.91
C ILE A 72 -30.03 -0.93 -6.25
N ARG A 73 -30.03 -0.05 -5.23
CA ARG A 73 -30.23 1.39 -5.42
C ARG A 73 -29.08 2.07 -6.15
N ASN A 74 -27.85 1.65 -5.86
CA ASN A 74 -26.64 2.19 -6.48
C ASN A 74 -25.67 1.08 -6.87
N ARG A 75 -25.78 0.65 -8.11
CA ARG A 75 -24.95 -0.43 -8.68
C ARG A 75 -23.46 -0.10 -8.73
N ASN A 76 -23.07 1.18 -8.69
CA ASN A 76 -21.67 1.57 -8.69
C ASN A 76 -20.93 1.07 -7.43
N LEU A 77 -21.65 0.89 -6.32
CA LEU A 77 -21.09 0.33 -5.09
C LEU A 77 -20.60 -1.12 -5.25
N LEU A 78 -21.14 -1.86 -6.24
CA LEU A 78 -20.66 -3.21 -6.57
C LEU A 78 -19.25 -3.25 -7.17
N SER A 79 -18.73 -2.12 -7.62
CA SER A 79 -17.33 -2.02 -8.06
C SER A 79 -16.32 -2.22 -6.92
N GLY A 80 -16.80 -2.24 -5.70
CA GLY A 80 -15.99 -2.47 -4.51
C GLY A 80 -15.36 -1.19 -3.98
N SER A 81 -14.32 -1.38 -3.20
CA SER A 81 -13.59 -0.32 -2.53
C SER A 81 -12.09 -0.45 -2.77
N GLY A 82 -11.37 0.66 -2.55
CA GLY A 82 -9.93 0.74 -2.77
C GLY A 82 -9.10 0.20 -1.61
N VAL A 83 -7.82 0.07 -1.88
CA VAL A 83 -6.78 -0.16 -0.89
C VAL A 83 -5.62 0.79 -1.17
N ALA A 84 -5.10 1.43 -0.13
CA ALA A 84 -3.83 2.14 -0.19
C ALA A 84 -2.73 1.30 0.44
N ALA A 85 -1.52 1.42 -0.08
CA ALA A 85 -0.34 0.76 0.42
C ALA A 85 0.80 1.79 0.54
N GLY A 86 1.41 1.91 1.71
CA GLY A 86 2.48 2.85 2.00
C GLY A 86 3.07 2.57 3.38
N ASP A 87 4.27 3.03 3.61
CA ASP A 87 4.94 2.99 4.92
C ASP A 87 4.58 4.30 5.65
N PHE A 88 3.47 4.27 6.41
CA PHE A 88 2.95 5.51 7.01
C PHE A 88 3.68 5.91 8.30
N ASP A 89 4.34 4.96 8.97
CA ASP A 89 5.07 5.23 10.21
C ASP A 89 6.60 5.24 10.05
N GLY A 90 7.10 5.10 8.81
CA GLY A 90 8.52 5.19 8.48
C GLY A 90 9.38 4.03 8.98
N ASP A 91 8.77 2.87 9.31
CA ASP A 91 9.49 1.70 9.83
C ASP A 91 10.11 0.81 8.75
N GLY A 92 9.91 1.14 7.47
CA GLY A 92 10.43 0.42 6.30
C GLY A 92 9.54 -0.73 5.83
N TRP A 93 8.38 -0.94 6.45
CA TRP A 93 7.41 -1.94 6.04
C TRP A 93 6.17 -1.27 5.44
N CYS A 94 5.68 -1.83 4.35
CA CYS A 94 4.50 -1.29 3.69
C CYS A 94 3.22 -1.67 4.43
N ASP A 95 2.47 -0.68 4.89
CA ASP A 95 1.19 -0.78 5.57
C ASP A 95 0.03 -0.79 4.59
N LEU A 96 -1.17 -1.15 5.06
CA LEU A 96 -2.34 -1.28 4.22
C LEU A 96 -3.54 -0.56 4.82
N TYR A 97 -4.17 0.31 4.03
CA TYR A 97 -5.44 0.94 4.38
C TYR A 97 -6.54 0.46 3.45
N PHE A 98 -7.54 -0.23 4.00
CA PHE A 98 -8.68 -0.76 3.26
C PHE A 98 -9.88 0.15 3.39
N CYS A 99 -10.43 0.56 2.27
CA CYS A 99 -11.68 1.29 2.21
C CYS A 99 -12.87 0.35 2.39
N GLY A 100 -13.83 0.73 3.23
CA GLY A 100 -15.06 -0.01 3.48
C GLY A 100 -16.29 0.78 3.08
N LEU A 101 -17.39 0.09 2.75
CA LEU A 101 -18.68 0.69 2.47
C LEU A 101 -19.56 0.69 3.73
N ASP A 102 -20.07 -0.47 4.15
CA ASP A 102 -20.98 -0.54 5.30
C ASP A 102 -20.28 -0.77 6.65
N ASN A 103 -19.03 -1.19 6.65
CA ASN A 103 -18.28 -1.57 7.85
C ASN A 103 -17.13 -0.65 8.23
N GLY A 104 -17.03 0.51 7.57
CA GLY A 104 -15.92 1.46 7.76
C GLY A 104 -14.58 0.93 7.25
N ASN A 105 -13.60 1.82 7.29
CA ASN A 105 -12.25 1.54 6.81
C ASN A 105 -11.42 0.79 7.86
N ARG A 106 -10.28 0.21 7.43
CA ARG A 106 -9.31 -0.43 8.34
C ARG A 106 -7.89 -0.07 7.94
N LEU A 107 -7.11 0.31 8.94
CA LEU A 107 -5.67 0.54 8.82
C LEU A 107 -4.92 -0.61 9.48
N TYR A 108 -4.09 -1.28 8.71
CA TYR A 108 -3.26 -2.38 9.16
C TYR A 108 -1.79 -2.00 9.10
N ARG A 109 -1.14 -1.97 10.28
CA ARG A 109 0.30 -1.80 10.39
C ARG A 109 1.02 -3.11 10.07
N ASN A 110 2.05 -3.06 9.25
CA ASN A 110 2.88 -4.21 8.92
C ASN A 110 3.98 -4.42 9.97
N LEU A 111 3.97 -5.58 10.61
CA LEU A 111 4.96 -5.96 11.63
C LEU A 111 6.13 -6.76 11.04
N GLY A 112 6.24 -6.80 9.71
CA GLY A 112 7.19 -7.67 9.01
C GLY A 112 6.72 -9.12 8.89
N GLY A 113 7.36 -9.88 8.01
CA GLY A 113 7.06 -11.31 7.83
C GLY A 113 5.63 -11.62 7.40
N TRP A 114 4.94 -10.67 6.76
CA TRP A 114 3.53 -10.75 6.37
C TRP A 114 2.55 -10.86 7.55
N LYS A 115 2.88 -10.23 8.66
CA LYS A 115 2.00 -10.08 9.81
C LYS A 115 1.56 -8.63 9.94
N PHE A 116 0.29 -8.43 10.20
CA PHE A 116 -0.32 -7.11 10.30
C PHE A 116 -1.12 -6.99 11.59
N GLU A 117 -1.15 -5.79 12.15
CA GLU A 117 -1.93 -5.41 13.31
C GLU A 117 -3.00 -4.40 12.88
N ASP A 118 -4.27 -4.63 13.25
CA ASP A 118 -5.32 -3.63 13.05
C ASP A 118 -5.15 -2.50 14.07
N ILE A 119 -4.84 -1.32 13.58
CA ILE A 119 -4.62 -0.12 14.41
C ILE A 119 -5.70 0.95 14.21
N THR A 120 -6.75 0.61 13.50
CA THR A 120 -7.82 1.52 13.07
C THR A 120 -8.41 2.35 14.21
N GLU A 121 -8.74 1.70 15.33
CA GLU A 121 -9.35 2.40 16.47
C GLU A 121 -8.36 3.37 17.12
N ARG A 122 -7.11 2.96 17.24
CA ARG A 122 -6.04 3.76 17.86
C ARG A 122 -5.75 5.03 17.05
N THR A 123 -5.87 4.97 15.74
CA THR A 123 -5.59 6.08 14.82
C THR A 123 -6.84 6.91 14.47
N GLY A 124 -8.04 6.39 14.74
CA GLY A 124 -9.28 7.11 14.48
C GLY A 124 -9.69 7.20 13.01
N VAL A 125 -9.11 6.40 12.13
CA VAL A 125 -9.29 6.50 10.66
C VAL A 125 -10.39 5.59 10.10
N ALA A 126 -11.30 5.12 10.94
CA ALA A 126 -12.35 4.18 10.53
C ALA A 126 -13.37 4.76 9.54
N CYS A 127 -13.57 6.07 9.49
CA CYS A 127 -14.54 6.76 8.62
C CYS A 127 -15.93 6.08 8.60
N VAL A 128 -16.44 5.71 9.78
CA VAL A 128 -17.70 4.98 9.91
C VAL A 128 -18.86 5.80 9.36
N GLY A 129 -19.73 5.16 8.58
CA GLY A 129 -20.89 5.81 7.95
C GLY A 129 -20.55 6.58 6.67
N GLN A 130 -19.36 6.42 6.15
CA GLN A 130 -18.92 6.97 4.87
C GLN A 130 -18.73 5.83 3.85
N ASP A 131 -19.01 6.12 2.58
CA ASP A 131 -18.72 5.23 1.46
C ASP A 131 -17.32 5.54 0.95
N SER A 132 -16.32 4.86 1.49
CA SER A 132 -14.94 5.04 1.03
C SER A 132 -14.67 4.12 -0.15
N THR A 133 -14.43 4.70 -1.33
CA THR A 133 -14.22 3.94 -2.57
C THR A 133 -12.76 3.90 -3.03
N ALA A 134 -11.94 4.83 -2.56
CA ALA A 134 -10.51 4.88 -2.83
C ALA A 134 -9.77 5.56 -1.68
N ALA A 135 -8.49 5.25 -1.55
CA ALA A 135 -7.56 5.92 -0.65
C ALA A 135 -6.17 5.96 -1.31
N GLY A 136 -5.34 6.86 -0.85
CA GLY A 136 -3.94 6.96 -1.22
C GLY A 136 -3.16 7.56 -0.05
N PHE A 137 -1.96 7.09 0.17
CA PHE A 137 -1.01 7.75 1.06
C PHE A 137 -0.23 8.79 0.27
N ALA A 138 -0.10 9.99 0.83
CA ALA A 138 0.69 11.06 0.25
C ALA A 138 1.19 11.98 1.37
N ASP A 139 2.38 12.52 1.22
CA ASP A 139 2.88 13.63 2.03
C ASP A 139 2.19 14.91 1.54
N VAL A 140 1.12 15.35 2.22
CA VAL A 140 0.31 16.49 1.77
C VAL A 140 0.76 17.82 2.35
N ASP A 141 1.53 17.81 3.44
CA ASP A 141 2.03 19.04 4.06
C ASP A 141 3.54 19.26 3.84
N GLY A 142 4.24 18.28 3.29
CA GLY A 142 5.64 18.37 2.89
C GLY A 142 6.62 18.16 4.04
N ASP A 143 6.22 17.49 5.11
CA ASP A 143 7.05 17.22 6.27
C ASP A 143 7.89 15.93 6.15
N GLY A 144 7.59 15.12 5.13
CA GLY A 144 8.36 13.93 4.73
C GLY A 144 7.78 12.62 5.22
N ASP A 145 6.68 12.63 5.93
CA ASP A 145 5.92 11.42 6.26
C ASP A 145 4.65 11.27 5.39
N LEU A 146 3.94 10.17 5.52
CA LEU A 146 2.74 9.89 4.73
C LEU A 146 1.48 10.13 5.54
N ASP A 147 0.60 10.97 4.98
CA ASP A 147 -0.75 11.23 5.46
C ASP A 147 -1.80 10.24 4.91
#